data_390d40a1f5f1c5601cc7f6d74fc943e4
#
_entry.id   390d40a1f5f1c5601cc7f6d74fc943e4
#
_cell.length_a   1.000
_cell.length_b   1.000
_cell.length_c   1.000
_cell.angle_alpha   90.00
_cell.angle_beta   90.00
_cell.angle_gamma   90.00
#
_symmetry.space_group_name_H-M   'P 1'
#
loop_
_entity.id
_entity.type
_entity.pdbx_description
1 polymer ?
#
loop_
_entity_poly.entity_id
_entity_poly.type
_entity_poly.pdbx_seq_one_letter_code
_entity_poly.pdbx_strand_id
1 'polypeptide(L)'
;MTLVQIGSLAVLGCFTGFAAGLLGIGGGMIMVPFLTFLFTLYGFPLEVVVHIAIATSMATIIFTSLSSVRAHHKRGAVRWDIVILLVPGILIGALLGGGKLLALLKTSWLSLIFALFVGFSGYQMLANKKPKPSRTLPGKLGMFGAGSFIGFLSSLVGAGGGFISV
;
A
#
# COMPACT_ATOMS: atom_id res chain seq x y z
N MET A 1 -25.65 7.76 -0.01
CA MET A 1 -24.52 8.59 0.46
C MET A 1 -25.02 10.03 0.57
N THR A 2 -24.84 10.64 1.72
CA THR A 2 -25.19 12.07 1.91
C THR A 2 -24.08 12.96 1.31
N LEU A 3 -24.44 14.20 0.93
CA LEU A 3 -23.47 15.20 0.42
C LEU A 3 -22.29 15.40 1.38
N VAL A 4 -22.55 15.31 2.69
CA VAL A 4 -21.54 15.41 3.75
C VAL A 4 -20.53 14.26 3.66
N GLN A 5 -20.99 13.04 3.39
CA GLN A 5 -20.11 11.87 3.24
C GLN A 5 -19.19 11.99 2.03
N ILE A 6 -19.73 12.48 0.90
CA ILE A 6 -18.93 12.72 -0.30
C ILE A 6 -17.90 13.82 -0.05
N GLY A 7 -18.30 14.91 0.60
CA GLY A 7 -17.40 16.00 0.95
C GLY A 7 -16.27 15.58 1.87
N SER A 8 -16.56 14.80 2.91
CA SER A 8 -15.54 14.31 3.84
C SER A 8 -14.55 13.34 3.17
N LEU A 9 -15.00 12.46 2.28
CA LEU A 9 -14.13 11.58 1.49
C LEU A 9 -13.24 12.38 0.53
N ALA A 10 -13.76 13.42 -0.10
CA ALA A 10 -12.99 14.28 -0.98
C ALA A 10 -11.88 15.04 -0.22
N VAL A 11 -12.22 15.64 0.92
CA VAL A 11 -11.25 16.34 1.79
C VAL A 11 -10.18 15.36 2.29
N LEU A 12 -10.59 14.18 2.75
CA LEU A 12 -9.68 13.13 3.20
C LEU A 12 -8.76 12.69 2.06
N GLY A 13 -9.27 12.49 0.86
CA GLY A 13 -8.50 12.13 -0.33
C GLY A 13 -7.45 13.20 -0.69
N CYS A 14 -7.81 14.47 -0.66
CA CYS A 14 -6.89 15.58 -0.90
C CYS A 14 -5.78 15.63 0.16
N PHE A 15 -6.16 15.53 1.44
CA PHE A 15 -5.20 15.55 2.55
C PHE A 15 -4.23 14.36 2.51
N THR A 16 -4.77 13.14 2.37
CA THR A 16 -3.94 11.92 2.32
C THR A 16 -3.07 11.88 1.07
N GLY A 17 -3.59 12.33 -0.08
CA GLY A 17 -2.83 12.43 -1.32
C GLY A 17 -1.66 13.41 -1.22
N PHE A 18 -1.89 14.59 -0.63
CA PHE A 18 -0.85 15.58 -0.38
C PHE A 18 0.21 15.06 0.60
N ALA A 19 -0.21 14.53 1.75
CA ALA A 19 0.70 13.98 2.76
C ALA A 19 1.53 12.80 2.22
N ALA A 20 0.89 11.89 1.49
CA ALA A 20 1.56 10.76 0.86
C ALA A 20 2.57 11.18 -0.22
N GLY A 21 2.24 12.21 -0.98
CA GLY A 21 3.14 12.79 -1.99
C GLY A 21 4.38 13.44 -1.37
N LEU A 22 4.21 14.16 -0.26
CA LEU A 22 5.31 14.78 0.49
C LEU A 22 6.24 13.75 1.13
N LEU A 23 5.66 12.74 1.76
CA LEU A 23 6.41 11.73 2.50
C LEU A 23 6.97 10.61 1.61
N GLY A 24 6.46 10.46 0.38
CA GLY A 24 6.88 9.39 -0.54
C GLY A 24 6.51 7.97 -0.10
N ILE A 25 5.60 7.82 0.88
CA ILE A 25 5.22 6.53 1.48
C ILE A 25 4.10 5.80 0.74
N GLY A 26 3.56 6.36 -0.33
CA GLY A 26 2.38 5.81 -1.00
C GLY A 26 1.08 6.04 -0.19
N GLY A 27 0.01 6.41 -0.87
CA GLY A 27 -1.24 6.87 -0.24
C GLY A 27 -1.90 5.89 0.72
N GLY A 28 -1.74 4.58 0.50
CA GLY A 28 -2.45 3.53 1.23
C GLY A 28 -2.17 3.50 2.72
N MET A 29 -0.93 3.71 3.13
CA MET A 29 -0.54 3.69 4.56
C MET A 29 -1.27 4.73 5.40
N ILE A 30 -1.48 5.93 4.82
CA ILE A 30 -2.19 7.01 5.50
C ILE A 30 -3.70 6.82 5.33
N MET A 31 -4.13 6.37 4.14
CA MET A 31 -5.53 6.29 3.77
C MET A 31 -6.30 5.23 4.57
N VAL A 32 -5.71 4.05 4.82
CA VAL A 32 -6.39 2.96 5.52
C VAL A 32 -6.86 3.34 6.93
N PRO A 33 -6.01 3.90 7.84
CA PRO A 33 -6.47 4.28 9.17
C PRO A 33 -7.53 5.39 9.14
N PHE A 34 -7.37 6.37 8.25
CA PHE A 34 -8.35 7.45 8.12
C PHE A 34 -9.69 6.95 7.57
N LEU A 35 -9.69 6.05 6.57
CA LEU A 35 -10.91 5.42 6.07
C LEU A 35 -11.56 4.53 7.14
N THR A 36 -10.77 3.78 7.91
CA THR A 36 -11.28 2.96 9.00
C THR A 36 -11.99 3.82 10.03
N PHE A 37 -11.37 4.94 10.43
CA PHE A 37 -11.97 5.90 11.35
C PHE A 37 -13.28 6.49 10.79
N LEU A 38 -13.26 6.96 9.55
CA LEU A 38 -14.40 7.57 8.90
C LEU A 38 -15.57 6.59 8.72
N PHE A 39 -15.29 5.36 8.29
CA PHE A 39 -16.33 4.33 8.12
C PHE A 39 -16.92 3.87 9.46
N THR A 40 -16.10 3.85 10.52
CA THR A 40 -16.59 3.60 11.88
C THR A 40 -17.57 4.71 12.32
N LEU A 41 -17.23 5.98 12.06
CA LEU A 41 -18.14 7.09 12.33
C LEU A 41 -19.44 7.02 11.52
N TYR A 42 -19.40 6.44 10.34
CA TYR A 42 -20.60 6.25 9.51
C TYR A 42 -21.42 5.01 9.89
N GLY A 43 -21.03 4.30 10.95
CA GLY A 43 -21.78 3.15 11.46
C GLY A 43 -21.57 1.86 10.67
N PHE A 44 -20.48 1.72 9.92
CA PHE A 44 -20.14 0.45 9.28
C PHE A 44 -19.82 -0.61 10.33
N PRO A 45 -20.19 -1.89 10.11
CA PRO A 45 -19.90 -2.97 11.06
C PRO A 45 -18.41 -3.11 11.33
N LEU A 46 -18.00 -3.14 12.60
CA LEU A 46 -16.61 -3.23 13.03
C LEU A 46 -15.90 -4.50 12.49
N GLU A 47 -16.68 -5.54 12.17
CA GLU A 47 -16.15 -6.81 11.65
C GLU A 47 -15.53 -6.66 10.25
N VAL A 48 -16.03 -5.75 9.45
CA VAL A 48 -15.63 -5.60 8.04
C VAL A 48 -15.02 -4.23 7.71
N VAL A 49 -15.03 -3.28 8.64
CA VAL A 49 -14.61 -1.90 8.40
C VAL A 49 -13.17 -1.80 7.87
N VAL A 50 -12.24 -2.58 8.42
CA VAL A 50 -10.85 -2.60 7.97
C VAL A 50 -10.72 -3.22 6.58
N HIS A 51 -11.49 -4.27 6.29
CA HIS A 51 -11.50 -4.89 4.96
C HIS A 51 -11.96 -3.89 3.88
N ILE A 52 -13.05 -3.15 4.17
CA ILE A 52 -13.57 -2.13 3.26
C ILE A 52 -12.57 -0.98 3.09
N ALA A 53 -11.91 -0.55 4.16
CA ALA A 53 -10.89 0.48 4.11
C ALA A 53 -9.68 0.06 3.25
N ILE A 54 -9.19 -1.18 3.42
CA ILE A 54 -8.12 -1.74 2.60
C ILE A 54 -8.55 -1.84 1.13
N ALA A 55 -9.73 -2.37 0.84
CA ALA A 55 -10.23 -2.50 -0.52
C ALA A 55 -10.37 -1.12 -1.21
N THR A 56 -10.92 -0.14 -0.50
CA THR A 56 -11.07 1.24 -1.00
C THR A 56 -9.71 1.89 -1.26
N SER A 57 -8.75 1.69 -0.33
CA SER A 57 -7.37 2.16 -0.51
C SER A 57 -6.71 1.52 -1.73
N MET A 58 -6.85 0.21 -1.92
CA MET A 58 -6.31 -0.49 -3.09
C MET A 58 -6.91 0.03 -4.40
N ALA A 59 -8.21 0.30 -4.44
CA ALA A 59 -8.87 0.87 -5.61
C ALA A 59 -8.30 2.25 -5.97
N THR A 60 -8.05 3.11 -4.99
CA THR A 60 -7.45 4.44 -5.22
C THR A 60 -5.99 4.34 -5.65
N ILE A 61 -5.24 3.33 -5.17
CA ILE A 61 -3.85 3.10 -5.56
C ILE A 61 -3.72 2.80 -7.05
N ILE A 62 -4.69 2.19 -7.69
CA ILE A 62 -4.68 1.96 -9.15
C ILE A 62 -4.52 3.29 -9.90
N PHE A 63 -5.30 4.29 -9.55
CA PHE A 63 -5.25 5.61 -10.20
C PHE A 63 -3.97 6.39 -9.83
N THR A 64 -3.58 6.37 -8.57
CA THR A 64 -2.39 7.08 -8.11
C THR A 64 -1.10 6.45 -8.66
N SER A 65 -1.03 5.12 -8.75
CA SER A 65 0.12 4.42 -9.33
C SER A 65 0.27 4.71 -10.83
N LEU A 66 -0.84 4.74 -11.57
CA LEU A 66 -0.83 5.06 -13.00
C LEU A 66 -0.28 6.49 -13.24
N SER A 67 -0.71 7.44 -12.43
CA SER A 67 -0.20 8.82 -12.47
C SER A 67 1.29 8.88 -12.13
N SER A 68 1.71 8.18 -11.08
CA SER A 68 3.10 8.10 -10.62
C SER A 68 4.02 7.49 -11.67
N VAL A 69 3.64 6.33 -12.23
CA VAL A 69 4.42 5.66 -13.30
C VAL A 69 4.60 6.59 -14.50
N ARG A 70 3.54 7.31 -14.88
CA ARG A 70 3.60 8.26 -16.00
C ARG A 70 4.58 9.42 -15.73
N ALA A 71 4.58 9.95 -14.51
CA ALA A 71 5.49 11.03 -14.10
C ALA A 71 6.95 10.55 -14.05
N HIS A 72 7.22 9.38 -13.50
CA HIS A 72 8.57 8.81 -13.43
C HIS A 72 9.09 8.36 -14.80
N HIS A 73 8.22 7.81 -15.64
CA HIS A 73 8.59 7.43 -17.02
C HIS A 73 9.02 8.63 -17.84
N LYS A 74 8.31 9.76 -17.75
CA LYS A 74 8.69 11.00 -18.44
C LYS A 74 10.07 11.53 -18.01
N ARG A 75 10.51 11.22 -16.81
CA ARG A 75 11.82 11.59 -16.26
C ARG A 75 12.92 10.56 -16.58
N GLY A 76 12.61 9.48 -17.30
CA GLY A 76 13.55 8.41 -17.61
C GLY A 76 13.98 7.57 -16.39
N ALA A 77 13.26 7.69 -15.26
CA ALA A 77 13.64 7.03 -14.01
C ALA A 77 13.13 5.57 -13.89
N VAL A 78 12.31 5.10 -14.85
CA VAL A 78 11.74 3.75 -14.80
C VAL A 78 12.67 2.75 -15.49
N ARG A 79 13.14 1.78 -14.72
CA ARG A 79 13.92 0.65 -15.23
C ARG A 79 12.98 -0.52 -15.57
N TRP A 80 12.56 -0.58 -16.82
CA TRP A 80 11.62 -1.60 -17.32
C TRP A 80 12.14 -3.03 -17.21
N ASP A 81 13.45 -3.22 -17.31
CA ASP A 81 14.14 -4.50 -17.11
C ASP A 81 13.83 -5.10 -15.72
N ILE A 82 13.84 -4.27 -14.68
CA ILE A 82 13.53 -4.67 -13.31
C ILE A 82 12.02 -4.87 -13.12
N VAL A 83 11.21 -3.97 -13.65
CA VAL A 83 9.74 -4.00 -13.54
C VAL A 83 9.18 -5.29 -14.09
N ILE A 84 9.59 -5.71 -15.30
CA ILE A 84 9.10 -6.93 -15.96
C ILE A 84 9.42 -8.19 -15.13
N LEU A 85 10.53 -8.19 -14.39
CA LEU A 85 10.91 -9.32 -13.54
C LEU A 85 10.17 -9.34 -12.20
N LEU A 86 9.84 -8.17 -11.65
CA LEU A 86 9.15 -8.03 -10.36
C LEU A 86 7.63 -8.21 -10.47
N VAL A 87 7.01 -7.69 -11.52
CA VAL A 87 5.55 -7.67 -11.68
C VAL A 87 4.89 -9.04 -11.56
N PRO A 88 5.37 -10.12 -12.23
CA PRO A 88 4.75 -11.44 -12.08
C PRO A 88 4.78 -11.93 -10.63
N GLY A 89 5.90 -11.71 -9.92
CA GLY A 89 6.01 -12.04 -8.50
C GLY A 89 5.00 -11.26 -7.65
N ILE A 90 4.92 -9.94 -7.85
CA ILE A 90 3.98 -9.07 -7.12
C ILE A 90 2.53 -9.52 -7.35
N LEU A 91 2.16 -9.85 -8.59
CA LEU A 91 0.80 -10.31 -8.90
C LEU A 91 0.46 -11.63 -8.19
N ILE A 92 1.36 -12.60 -8.21
CA ILE A 92 1.16 -13.89 -7.52
C ILE A 92 1.08 -13.67 -6.01
N GLY A 93 2.00 -12.88 -5.44
CA GLY A 93 1.99 -12.55 -4.01
C GLY A 93 0.71 -11.82 -3.60
N ALA A 94 0.26 -10.86 -4.40
CA ALA A 94 -0.97 -10.11 -4.13
C ALA A 94 -2.22 -11.00 -4.23
N LEU A 95 -2.29 -11.92 -5.18
CA LEU A 95 -3.40 -12.88 -5.29
C LEU A 95 -3.45 -13.84 -4.09
N LEU A 96 -2.29 -14.30 -3.62
CA LEU A 96 -2.21 -15.18 -2.46
C LEU A 96 -2.60 -14.46 -1.15
N GLY A 97 -2.11 -13.23 -0.96
CA GLY A 97 -2.41 -12.44 0.23
C GLY A 97 -3.79 -11.79 0.22
N GLY A 98 -4.17 -11.19 -0.91
CA GLY A 98 -5.43 -10.45 -1.07
C GLY A 98 -6.65 -11.31 -1.38
N GLY A 99 -6.45 -12.59 -1.77
CA GLY A 99 -7.55 -13.50 -2.08
C GLY A 99 -8.18 -14.13 -0.84
N LYS A 100 -8.12 -15.45 -0.74
CA LYS A 100 -8.72 -16.21 0.37
C LYS A 100 -8.19 -15.80 1.75
N LEU A 101 -6.90 -15.46 1.86
CA LEU A 101 -6.29 -15.15 3.15
C LEU A 101 -6.89 -13.86 3.76
N LEU A 102 -7.02 -12.80 2.95
CA LEU A 102 -7.64 -11.55 3.42
C LEU A 102 -9.08 -11.77 3.88
N ALA A 103 -9.85 -12.62 3.18
CA ALA A 103 -11.22 -12.94 3.52
C ALA A 103 -11.36 -13.80 4.80
N LEU A 104 -10.35 -14.63 5.10
CA LEU A 104 -10.34 -15.50 6.28
C LEU A 104 -9.85 -14.80 7.55
N LEU A 105 -9.08 -13.73 7.42
CA LEU A 105 -8.53 -13.01 8.56
C LEU A 105 -9.59 -12.12 9.21
N LYS A 106 -9.75 -12.26 10.52
CA LYS A 106 -10.60 -11.35 11.31
C LYS A 106 -10.02 -9.93 11.28
N THR A 107 -10.89 -8.94 11.33
CA THR A 107 -10.53 -7.51 11.38
C THR A 107 -9.47 -7.19 12.43
N SER A 108 -9.52 -7.81 13.60
CA SER A 108 -8.55 -7.61 14.68
C SER A 108 -7.12 -8.02 14.27
N TRP A 109 -6.97 -9.15 13.55
CA TRP A 109 -5.67 -9.58 13.05
C TRP A 109 -5.13 -8.66 11.95
N LEU A 110 -6.00 -8.22 11.04
CA LEU A 110 -5.63 -7.25 10.01
C LEU A 110 -5.18 -5.93 10.61
N SER A 111 -5.90 -5.43 11.61
CA SER A 111 -5.54 -4.20 12.32
C SER A 111 -4.19 -4.33 13.02
N LEU A 112 -3.91 -5.49 13.63
CA LEU A 112 -2.64 -5.76 14.31
C LEU A 112 -1.48 -5.81 13.30
N ILE A 113 -1.63 -6.54 12.21
CA ILE A 113 -0.62 -6.63 11.13
C ILE A 113 -0.35 -5.24 10.57
N PHE A 114 -1.41 -4.47 10.31
CA PHE A 114 -1.30 -3.10 9.83
C PHE A 114 -0.56 -2.19 10.82
N ALA A 115 -0.92 -2.23 12.10
CA ALA A 115 -0.31 -1.42 13.14
C ALA A 115 1.19 -1.73 13.31
N LEU A 116 1.55 -3.03 13.31
CA LEU A 116 2.96 -3.45 13.37
C LEU A 116 3.74 -2.97 12.14
N PHE A 117 3.15 -3.09 10.96
CA PHE A 117 3.79 -2.65 9.73
C PHE A 117 4.00 -1.13 9.69
N VAL A 118 2.98 -0.35 10.05
CA VAL A 118 3.08 1.12 10.12
C VAL A 118 4.07 1.56 11.18
N GLY A 119 4.04 0.91 12.37
CA GLY A 119 4.99 1.18 13.45
C GLY A 119 6.43 0.90 13.05
N PHE A 120 6.68 -0.25 12.41
CA PHE A 120 8.00 -0.60 11.87
C PHE A 120 8.48 0.40 10.81
N SER A 121 7.59 0.76 9.90
CA SER A 121 7.87 1.75 8.84
C SER A 121 8.20 3.13 9.41
N GLY A 122 7.42 3.58 10.38
CA GLY A 122 7.66 4.85 11.09
C GLY A 122 9.00 4.85 11.83
N TYR A 123 9.33 3.75 12.52
CA TYR A 123 10.63 3.58 13.16
C TYR A 123 11.79 3.63 12.15
N GLN A 124 11.66 2.96 11.02
CA GLN A 124 12.67 2.95 9.97
C GLN A 124 12.91 4.35 9.38
N MET A 125 11.84 5.11 9.17
CA MET A 125 11.94 6.51 8.72
C MET A 125 12.65 7.41 9.74
N LEU A 126 12.31 7.28 11.02
CA LEU A 126 12.96 8.04 12.11
C LEU A 126 14.44 7.66 12.27
N ALA A 127 14.77 6.38 12.11
CA ALA A 127 16.14 5.90 12.21
C ALA A 127 17.05 6.37 11.06
N ASN A 128 16.49 6.97 10.01
CA ASN A 128 17.20 7.54 8.85
C ASN A 128 18.34 6.66 8.31
N LYS A 129 18.19 5.33 8.44
CA LYS A 129 19.15 4.35 7.94
C LYS A 129 18.98 4.22 6.42
N LYS A 130 19.72 5.04 5.68
CA LYS A 130 19.81 4.87 4.22
C LYS A 130 20.49 3.53 3.93
N PRO A 131 19.83 2.60 3.23
CA PRO A 131 20.48 1.36 2.85
C PRO A 131 21.70 1.67 1.98
N LYS A 132 22.87 1.17 2.38
CA LYS A 132 24.07 1.31 1.55
C LYS A 132 23.87 0.40 0.32
N PRO A 133 24.00 0.91 -0.91
CA PRO A 133 23.92 0.10 -2.11
C PRO A 133 25.18 -0.77 -2.24
N SER A 134 25.24 -1.84 -1.43
CA SER A 134 26.41 -2.73 -1.38
C SER A 134 26.16 -4.10 -2.02
N ARG A 135 24.97 -4.36 -2.55
CA ARG A 135 24.60 -5.65 -3.15
C ARG A 135 24.24 -5.48 -4.62
N THR A 136 24.78 -6.40 -5.43
CA THR A 136 24.29 -6.62 -6.79
C THR A 136 22.84 -7.09 -6.73
N LEU A 137 22.04 -6.69 -7.71
CA LEU A 137 20.65 -7.13 -7.83
C LEU A 137 20.60 -8.67 -7.78
N PRO A 138 19.69 -9.26 -6.97
CA PRO A 138 19.53 -10.70 -6.94
C PRO A 138 19.12 -11.20 -8.33
N GLY A 139 19.54 -12.42 -8.68
CA GLY A 139 19.19 -13.04 -9.97
C GLY A 139 17.66 -13.08 -10.20
N LYS A 140 17.24 -13.44 -11.40
CA LYS A 140 15.83 -13.45 -11.83
C LYS A 140 14.89 -14.13 -10.84
N LEU A 141 15.32 -15.25 -10.25
CA LEU A 141 14.54 -15.98 -9.23
C LEU A 141 14.41 -15.20 -7.91
N GLY A 142 15.49 -14.52 -7.52
CA GLY A 142 15.50 -13.69 -6.31
C GLY A 142 14.60 -12.46 -6.44
N MET A 143 14.56 -11.84 -7.63
CA MET A 143 13.65 -10.72 -7.92
C MET A 143 12.20 -11.17 -7.93
N PHE A 144 11.90 -12.35 -8.50
CA PHE A 144 10.56 -12.92 -8.47
C PHE A 144 10.10 -13.21 -7.02
N GLY A 145 10.98 -13.82 -6.20
CA GLY A 145 10.69 -14.09 -4.78
C GLY A 145 10.48 -12.80 -3.98
N ALA A 146 11.32 -11.79 -4.17
CA ALA A 146 11.15 -10.48 -3.55
C ALA A 146 9.84 -9.81 -3.98
N GLY A 147 9.52 -9.86 -5.28
CA GLY A 147 8.24 -9.37 -5.80
C GLY A 147 7.05 -10.06 -5.16
N SER A 148 7.07 -11.40 -5.02
CA SER A 148 6.00 -12.17 -4.39
C SER A 148 5.81 -11.78 -2.92
N PHE A 149 6.89 -11.61 -2.18
CA PHE A 149 6.84 -11.19 -0.79
C PHE A 149 6.29 -9.76 -0.65
N ILE A 150 6.74 -8.83 -1.49
CA ILE A 150 6.25 -7.46 -1.53
C ILE A 150 4.74 -7.45 -1.85
N GLY A 151 4.31 -8.19 -2.88
CA GLY A 151 2.91 -8.28 -3.28
C GLY A 151 2.03 -8.86 -2.19
N PHE A 152 2.49 -9.92 -1.50
CA PHE A 152 1.79 -10.55 -0.40
C PHE A 152 1.58 -9.58 0.78
N LEU A 153 2.63 -8.94 1.26
CA LEU A 153 2.53 -7.97 2.35
C LEU A 153 1.69 -6.75 1.95
N SER A 154 1.89 -6.25 0.73
CA SER A 154 1.15 -5.10 0.21
C SER A 154 -0.35 -5.34 0.15
N SER A 155 -0.77 -6.56 -0.21
CA SER A 155 -2.19 -6.91 -0.28
C SER A 155 -2.87 -6.96 1.09
N LEU A 156 -2.14 -7.38 2.14
CA LEU A 156 -2.66 -7.43 3.51
C LEU A 156 -2.73 -6.04 4.16
N VAL A 157 -1.82 -5.15 3.79
CA VAL A 157 -1.70 -3.82 4.38
C VAL A 157 -2.47 -2.75 3.58
N GLY A 158 -2.77 -3.01 2.31
CA GLY A 158 -3.39 -2.00 1.44
C GLY A 158 -2.48 -0.82 1.09
N ALA A 159 -1.16 -1.00 1.22
CA ALA A 159 -0.18 0.08 1.08
C ALA A 159 0.42 0.22 -0.33
N GLY A 160 0.05 -0.63 -1.28
CA GLY A 160 0.53 -0.55 -2.67
C GLY A 160 2.01 -0.88 -2.90
N GLY A 161 2.72 -1.45 -1.90
CA GLY A 161 4.08 -1.98 -2.03
C GLY A 161 5.20 -0.95 -2.23
N GLY A 162 4.90 0.30 -2.49
CA GLY A 162 5.89 1.34 -2.77
C GLY A 162 6.90 1.54 -1.64
N PHE A 163 6.47 1.43 -0.41
CA PHE A 163 7.31 1.59 0.76
C PHE A 163 8.29 0.42 1.00
N ILE A 164 7.89 -0.80 0.62
CA ILE A 164 8.72 -2.00 0.83
C ILE A 164 9.86 -2.07 -0.20
N SER A 165 9.70 -1.38 -1.33
CA SER A 165 10.67 -1.37 -2.43
C SER A 165 11.76 -0.30 -2.29
N VAL A 166 11.67 0.58 -1.30
CA VAL A 166 12.64 1.63 -0.97
C VAL A 166 13.57 1.17 0.14
#